data_d3df34dba16155b90912130cd7048451
#
_entry.id   d3df34dba16155b90912130cd7048451
#
_cell.length_a   1.000
_cell.length_b   1.000
_cell.length_c   1.000
_cell.angle_alpha   90.00
_cell.angle_beta   90.00
_cell.angle_gamma   90.00
#
_symmetry.space_group_name_H-M   'P 1'
#
loop_
_entity.id
_entity.type
_entity.pdbx_description
1 polymer ?
#
loop_
_entity_poly.entity_id
_entity_poly.type
_entity_poly.pdbx_seq_one_letter_code
_entity_poly.pdbx_strand_id
1 'polypeptide(L)'
;MECRLKAKKCGGCPMLGLDYAEQLKQKEAAVRKLVGKYGPVAPIRGAENPCHYRNKVISTFAAGPGGKLVSGIYAAGTHKVLPVESCLLQDEVLDTVMQAVRAAASTCRYQPYNEDKGTGLLRHCLLRRGVVSGQVMVVLVTAQPVLPGAKNFVRALLAEAEKRHVPVTTVVQNYNPAALAWCWAKKKRCSTARASFWIPSAARPMP
;
A
#
# COMPACT_ATOMS: atom_id res chain seq x y z
N MET A 1 19.10 -11.98 -2.93
CA MET A 1 17.91 -11.32 -3.54
C MET A 1 18.29 -9.92 -3.98
N GLU A 2 17.98 -9.53 -5.22
CA GLU A 2 18.26 -8.19 -5.73
C GLU A 2 16.99 -7.38 -5.88
N CYS A 3 17.02 -6.11 -5.45
CA CYS A 3 15.91 -5.19 -5.57
C CYS A 3 16.37 -3.86 -6.17
N ARG A 4 15.76 -3.47 -7.29
CA ARG A 4 16.09 -2.22 -8.01
C ARG A 4 15.89 -0.95 -7.16
N LEU A 5 15.07 -1.02 -6.11
CA LEU A 5 14.81 0.11 -5.23
C LEU A 5 15.86 0.28 -4.13
N LYS A 6 16.73 -0.73 -3.89
CA LYS A 6 17.82 -0.63 -2.93
C LYS A 6 18.79 0.50 -3.30
N ALA A 7 19.21 0.57 -4.55
CA ALA A 7 20.07 1.63 -5.06
C ALA A 7 19.45 3.03 -4.96
N LYS A 8 18.11 3.12 -4.88
CA LYS A 8 17.34 4.38 -4.72
C LYS A 8 17.08 4.75 -3.25
N LYS A 9 17.79 4.14 -2.30
CA LYS A 9 17.63 4.38 -0.84
C LYS A 9 16.23 4.01 -0.30
N CYS A 10 15.61 2.95 -0.84
CA CYS A 10 14.42 2.36 -0.25
C CYS A 10 14.75 1.80 1.14
N GLY A 11 14.06 2.28 2.19
CA GLY A 11 14.25 1.83 3.58
C GLY A 11 13.43 0.58 3.95
N GLY A 12 12.73 -0.06 3.00
CA GLY A 12 11.80 -1.15 3.29
C GLY A 12 12.44 -2.48 3.72
N CYS A 13 13.71 -2.72 3.36
CA CYS A 13 14.41 -3.99 3.56
C CYS A 13 15.84 -3.76 4.06
N PRO A 14 16.06 -3.46 5.35
CA PRO A 14 17.39 -3.15 5.88
C PRO A 14 18.36 -4.34 5.75
N MET A 15 17.87 -5.58 5.78
CA MET A 15 18.69 -6.79 5.73
C MET A 15 18.76 -7.43 4.32
N LEU A 16 18.33 -6.76 3.26
CA LEU A 16 18.23 -7.32 1.90
C LEU A 16 19.57 -7.82 1.34
N GLY A 17 20.69 -7.29 1.83
CA GLY A 17 22.04 -7.70 1.39
C GLY A 17 22.55 -8.99 2.03
N LEU A 18 21.84 -9.53 3.02
CA LEU A 18 22.24 -10.75 3.73
C LEU A 18 21.51 -11.97 3.16
N ASP A 19 22.17 -13.11 3.22
CA ASP A 19 21.50 -14.39 3.00
C ASP A 19 20.40 -14.62 4.04
N TYR A 20 19.33 -15.34 3.67
CA TYR A 20 18.17 -15.49 4.55
C TYR A 20 18.49 -16.25 5.85
N ALA A 21 19.36 -17.26 5.77
CA ALA A 21 19.82 -17.99 6.95
C ALA A 21 20.59 -17.07 7.93
N GLU A 22 21.41 -16.15 7.39
CA GLU A 22 22.12 -15.18 8.20
C GLU A 22 21.18 -14.12 8.81
N GLN A 23 20.13 -13.70 8.06
CA GLN A 23 19.09 -12.84 8.61
C GLN A 23 18.38 -13.50 9.81
N LEU A 24 18.08 -14.79 9.73
CA LEU A 24 17.46 -15.54 10.83
C LEU A 24 18.37 -15.60 12.05
N LYS A 25 19.66 -15.91 11.87
CA LYS A 25 20.64 -15.93 12.98
C LYS A 25 20.71 -14.58 13.70
N GLN A 26 20.81 -13.48 12.96
CA GLN A 26 20.89 -12.15 13.54
C GLN A 26 19.60 -11.78 14.29
N LYS A 27 18.44 -12.12 13.75
CA LYS A 27 17.14 -11.89 14.42
C LYS A 27 17.03 -12.72 15.70
N GLU A 28 17.42 -13.98 15.67
CA GLU A 28 17.41 -14.85 16.85
C GLU A 28 18.36 -14.33 17.94
N ALA A 29 19.57 -13.95 17.56
CA ALA A 29 20.56 -13.38 18.49
C ALA A 29 20.04 -12.07 19.14
N ALA A 30 19.39 -11.20 18.36
CA ALA A 30 18.79 -9.98 18.87
C ALA A 30 17.65 -10.26 19.87
N VAL A 31 16.77 -11.20 19.59
CA VAL A 31 15.71 -11.62 20.52
C VAL A 31 16.29 -12.24 21.78
N ARG A 32 17.26 -13.16 21.67
CA ARG A 32 17.95 -13.76 22.84
C ARG A 32 18.58 -12.70 23.72
N LYS A 33 19.24 -11.70 23.14
CA LYS A 33 19.83 -10.58 23.89
C LYS A 33 18.80 -9.78 24.67
N LEU A 34 17.61 -9.55 24.10
CA LEU A 34 16.55 -8.72 24.71
C LEU A 34 15.80 -9.47 25.82
N VAL A 35 15.41 -10.72 25.57
CA VAL A 35 14.47 -11.44 26.45
C VAL A 35 15.07 -12.69 27.11
N GLY A 36 16.25 -13.15 26.73
CA GLY A 36 16.88 -14.36 27.27
C GLY A 36 17.11 -14.36 28.78
N LYS A 37 17.21 -13.16 29.37
CA LYS A 37 17.30 -13.00 30.86
C LYS A 37 16.00 -13.35 31.60
N TYR A 38 14.88 -13.44 30.90
CA TYR A 38 13.58 -13.75 31.50
C TYR A 38 13.18 -15.22 31.32
N GLY A 39 13.83 -15.95 30.44
CA GLY A 39 13.56 -17.36 30.20
C GLY A 39 14.19 -17.89 28.90
N PRO A 40 14.02 -19.19 28.61
CA PRO A 40 14.55 -19.81 27.41
C PRO A 40 13.87 -19.24 26.15
N VAL A 41 14.67 -19.00 25.12
CA VAL A 41 14.18 -18.55 23.80
C VAL A 41 14.21 -19.72 22.83
N ALA A 42 13.07 -20.10 22.31
CA ALA A 42 12.96 -21.14 21.29
C ALA A 42 13.70 -20.75 19.99
N PRO A 43 14.16 -21.73 19.20
CA PRO A 43 14.77 -21.44 17.90
C PRO A 43 13.82 -20.68 16.98
N ILE A 44 14.36 -19.77 16.19
CA ILE A 44 13.58 -19.00 15.22
C ILE A 44 13.02 -19.92 14.13
N ARG A 45 11.75 -19.70 13.79
CA ARG A 45 11.13 -20.35 12.61
C ARG A 45 11.17 -19.40 11.44
N GLY A 46 11.85 -19.77 10.37
CA GLY A 46 11.86 -19.04 9.10
C GLY A 46 10.56 -19.23 8.32
N ALA A 47 10.24 -18.27 7.45
CA ALA A 47 9.20 -18.42 6.46
C ALA A 47 9.70 -19.34 5.33
N GLU A 48 8.84 -20.21 4.79
CA GLU A 48 9.16 -21.04 3.63
C GLU A 48 9.50 -20.18 2.41
N ASN A 49 8.67 -19.14 2.17
CA ASN A 49 8.95 -18.12 1.17
C ASN A 49 9.07 -16.75 1.84
N PRO A 50 10.27 -16.16 1.93
CA PRO A 50 10.49 -14.86 2.54
C PRO A 50 10.16 -13.68 1.59
N CYS A 51 9.62 -13.94 0.40
CA CYS A 51 9.20 -12.95 -0.57
C CYS A 51 7.67 -12.91 -0.68
N HIS A 52 7.14 -11.77 -1.16
CA HIS A 52 5.73 -11.56 -1.54
C HIS A 52 4.70 -11.90 -0.45
N TYR A 53 5.12 -11.85 0.84
CA TYR A 53 4.26 -12.22 1.98
C TYR A 53 3.39 -11.08 2.53
N ARG A 54 3.65 -9.83 2.12
CA ARG A 54 2.89 -8.66 2.62
C ARG A 54 1.56 -8.53 1.91
N ASN A 55 0.50 -8.92 2.61
CA ASN A 55 -0.89 -8.81 2.14
C ASN A 55 -1.56 -7.46 2.47
N LYS A 56 -0.83 -6.50 3.06
CA LYS A 56 -1.25 -5.12 3.30
C LYS A 56 -0.17 -4.16 2.81
N VAL A 57 -0.54 -3.25 1.92
CA VAL A 57 0.34 -2.26 1.31
C VAL A 57 -0.24 -0.88 1.47
N ILE A 58 0.61 0.10 1.77
CA ILE A 58 0.26 1.53 1.73
C ILE A 58 1.21 2.18 0.75
N SER A 59 0.65 2.83 -0.26
CA SER A 59 1.40 3.54 -1.30
C SER A 59 1.02 5.01 -1.29
N THR A 60 1.99 5.90 -1.40
CA THR A 60 1.79 7.35 -1.46
C THR A 60 1.73 7.79 -2.92
N PHE A 61 0.76 8.63 -3.28
CA PHE A 61 0.70 9.23 -4.61
C PHE A 61 1.62 10.45 -4.70
N ALA A 62 2.23 10.62 -5.87
CA ALA A 62 3.06 11.78 -6.17
C ALA A 62 3.01 12.12 -7.66
N ALA A 63 3.42 13.35 -8.00
CA ALA A 63 3.69 13.73 -9.38
C ALA A 63 5.08 13.22 -9.79
N GLY A 64 5.10 12.40 -10.81
CA GLY A 64 6.31 11.93 -11.46
C GLY A 64 6.76 12.86 -12.61
N PRO A 65 7.78 12.44 -13.38
CA PRO A 65 8.23 13.17 -14.55
C PRO A 65 7.08 13.45 -15.52
N GLY A 66 7.05 14.67 -16.08
CA GLY A 66 6.00 15.09 -17.01
C GLY A 66 4.60 15.19 -16.37
N GLY A 67 4.49 15.29 -15.04
CA GLY A 67 3.20 15.35 -14.34
C GLY A 67 2.44 14.01 -14.26
N LYS A 68 3.07 12.90 -14.66
CA LYS A 68 2.47 11.56 -14.58
C LYS A 68 2.18 11.19 -13.12
N LEU A 69 0.98 10.67 -12.85
CA LEU A 69 0.64 10.13 -11.54
C LEU A 69 1.49 8.88 -11.24
N VAL A 70 2.27 8.92 -10.18
CA VAL A 70 3.04 7.79 -9.67
C VAL A 70 2.59 7.44 -8.26
N SER A 71 2.92 6.23 -7.82
CA SER A 71 2.70 5.82 -6.44
C SER A 71 3.86 4.97 -5.94
N GLY A 72 4.14 5.05 -4.66
CA GLY A 72 5.26 4.33 -4.08
C GLY A 72 5.43 4.60 -2.60
N ILE A 73 6.65 4.48 -2.14
CA ILE A 73 7.04 4.68 -0.75
C ILE A 73 8.01 5.87 -0.63
N TYR A 74 8.08 6.47 0.56
CA TYR A 74 9.09 7.49 0.80
C TYR A 74 10.51 6.90 0.81
N ALA A 75 11.45 7.60 0.18
CA ALA A 75 12.86 7.32 0.40
C ALA A 75 13.21 7.54 1.88
N ALA A 76 14.08 6.70 2.43
CA ALA A 76 14.42 6.73 3.84
C ALA A 76 14.89 8.15 4.28
N GLY A 77 14.26 8.67 5.35
CA GLY A 77 14.55 9.99 5.91
C GLY A 77 14.09 11.17 5.05
N THR A 78 13.22 10.96 4.06
CA THR A 78 12.75 12.04 3.17
C THR A 78 11.27 11.95 2.89
N HIS A 79 10.66 13.02 2.32
CA HIS A 79 9.31 13.02 1.76
C HIS A 79 9.30 12.74 0.25
N LYS A 80 10.43 12.36 -0.34
CA LYS A 80 10.50 12.00 -1.76
C LYS A 80 9.91 10.62 -1.99
N VAL A 81 8.87 10.53 -2.82
CA VAL A 81 8.26 9.27 -3.18
C VAL A 81 9.11 8.55 -4.21
N LEU A 82 9.50 7.32 -3.91
CA LEU A 82 10.11 6.38 -4.84
C LEU A 82 9.01 5.59 -5.54
N PRO A 83 8.83 5.71 -6.86
CA PRO A 83 7.84 4.92 -7.58
C PRO A 83 8.11 3.42 -7.43
N VAL A 84 7.07 2.67 -7.09
CA VAL A 84 7.11 1.21 -6.94
C VAL A 84 6.19 0.59 -7.98
N GLU A 85 6.76 -0.19 -8.89
CA GLU A 85 6.02 -0.99 -9.86
C GLU A 85 5.88 -2.44 -9.39
N SER A 86 6.94 -2.97 -8.76
CA SER A 86 6.94 -4.27 -8.09
C SER A 86 7.83 -4.22 -6.86
N CYS A 87 7.53 -5.03 -5.85
CA CYS A 87 8.28 -5.10 -4.61
C CYS A 87 8.42 -6.55 -4.15
N LEU A 88 9.64 -6.98 -3.80
CA LEU A 88 9.92 -8.34 -3.32
C LEU A 88 9.18 -8.72 -2.03
N LEU A 89 8.70 -7.74 -1.26
CA LEU A 89 7.96 -8.01 -0.03
C LEU A 89 6.44 -8.02 -0.24
N GLN A 90 5.93 -7.22 -1.19
CA GLN A 90 4.51 -7.05 -1.42
C GLN A 90 3.95 -8.22 -2.22
N ASP A 91 2.75 -8.64 -1.91
CA ASP A 91 1.99 -9.59 -2.72
C ASP A 91 1.87 -9.05 -4.15
N GLU A 92 2.22 -9.85 -5.15
CA GLU A 92 2.26 -9.47 -6.57
C GLU A 92 0.89 -9.02 -7.10
N VAL A 93 -0.18 -9.61 -6.57
CA VAL A 93 -1.56 -9.17 -6.89
C VAL A 93 -1.78 -7.73 -6.43
N LEU A 94 -1.26 -7.34 -5.25
CA LEU A 94 -1.37 -5.97 -4.77
C LEU A 94 -0.54 -4.98 -5.59
N ASP A 95 0.63 -5.38 -6.09
CA ASP A 95 1.40 -4.56 -7.03
C ASP A 95 0.60 -4.31 -8.31
N THR A 96 -0.03 -5.36 -8.85
CA THR A 96 -0.89 -5.28 -10.04
C THR A 96 -2.15 -4.44 -9.80
N VAL A 97 -2.81 -4.58 -8.64
CA VAL A 97 -3.96 -3.74 -8.26
C VAL A 97 -3.55 -2.28 -8.14
N MET A 98 -2.34 -1.99 -7.62
CA MET A 98 -1.86 -0.60 -7.52
C MET A 98 -1.68 0.03 -8.92
N GLN A 99 -1.24 -0.75 -9.91
CA GLN A 99 -1.17 -0.30 -11.30
C GLN A 99 -2.58 0.01 -11.85
N ALA A 100 -3.57 -0.83 -11.57
CA ALA A 100 -4.96 -0.59 -11.95
C ALA A 100 -5.52 0.69 -11.30
N VAL A 101 -5.24 0.91 -10.01
CA VAL A 101 -5.62 2.14 -9.29
C VAL A 101 -5.01 3.38 -9.93
N ARG A 102 -3.71 3.35 -10.29
CA ARG A 102 -3.05 4.49 -10.99
C ARG A 102 -3.68 4.76 -12.35
N ALA A 103 -3.97 3.72 -13.13
CA ALA A 103 -4.61 3.86 -14.43
C ALA A 103 -6.00 4.50 -14.31
N ALA A 104 -6.84 3.99 -13.40
CA ALA A 104 -8.17 4.55 -13.14
C ALA A 104 -8.12 6.00 -12.65
N ALA A 105 -7.21 6.30 -11.72
CA ALA A 105 -7.01 7.66 -11.22
C ALA A 105 -6.55 8.63 -12.31
N SER A 106 -5.69 8.19 -13.21
CA SER A 106 -5.25 8.97 -14.37
C SER A 106 -6.40 9.22 -15.36
N THR A 107 -7.24 8.22 -15.62
CA THR A 107 -8.45 8.36 -16.46
C THR A 107 -9.40 9.41 -15.87
N CYS A 108 -9.54 9.45 -14.54
CA CYS A 108 -10.35 10.44 -13.84
C CYS A 108 -9.63 11.79 -13.63
N ARG A 109 -8.39 11.94 -14.13
CA ARG A 109 -7.56 13.14 -13.98
C ARG A 109 -7.36 13.57 -12.51
N TYR A 110 -7.33 12.61 -11.59
CA TYR A 110 -7.07 12.90 -10.19
C TYR A 110 -5.62 13.33 -9.98
N GLN A 111 -5.44 14.41 -9.22
CA GLN A 111 -4.13 14.95 -8.91
C GLN A 111 -3.62 14.40 -7.58
N PRO A 112 -2.32 14.05 -7.48
CA PRO A 112 -1.72 13.72 -6.20
C PRO A 112 -1.74 14.94 -5.27
N TYR A 113 -1.89 14.69 -3.97
CA TYR A 113 -1.83 15.76 -2.99
C TYR A 113 -0.40 16.24 -2.81
N ASN A 114 -0.22 17.55 -2.89
CA ASN A 114 1.05 18.22 -2.59
C ASN A 114 0.97 18.79 -1.18
N GLU A 115 1.78 18.28 -0.26
CA GLU A 115 1.77 18.66 1.15
C GLU A 115 2.27 20.09 1.37
N ASP A 116 3.23 20.57 0.58
CA ASP A 116 3.80 21.92 0.67
C ASP A 116 2.79 23.00 0.24
N LYS A 117 2.00 22.66 -0.80
CA LYS A 117 1.01 23.61 -1.38
C LYS A 117 -0.39 23.43 -0.79
N GLY A 118 -0.65 22.35 -0.08
CA GLY A 118 -1.98 22.01 0.41
C GLY A 118 -3.00 21.71 -0.69
N THR A 119 -2.55 21.33 -1.90
CA THR A 119 -3.40 21.16 -3.07
C THR A 119 -3.37 19.74 -3.61
N GLY A 120 -4.42 19.33 -4.32
CA GLY A 120 -4.57 17.97 -4.88
C GLY A 120 -5.60 17.15 -4.13
N LEU A 121 -5.78 15.92 -4.55
CA LEU A 121 -6.83 15.01 -4.06
C LEU A 121 -6.27 13.76 -3.40
N LEU A 122 -5.42 13.02 -4.11
CA LEU A 122 -4.98 11.69 -3.71
C LEU A 122 -3.74 11.75 -2.81
N ARG A 123 -3.86 11.28 -1.59
CA ARG A 123 -2.75 11.19 -0.63
C ARG A 123 -2.10 9.81 -0.67
N HIS A 124 -2.87 8.79 -0.31
CA HIS A 124 -2.39 7.40 -0.21
C HIS A 124 -3.41 6.43 -0.79
N CYS A 125 -2.93 5.24 -1.12
CA CYS A 125 -3.76 4.07 -1.37
C CYS A 125 -3.34 2.96 -0.42
N LEU A 126 -4.29 2.44 0.37
CA LEU A 126 -4.08 1.22 1.12
C LEU A 126 -4.76 0.09 0.37
N LEU A 127 -4.01 -0.98 0.16
CA LEU A 127 -4.46 -2.23 -0.41
C LEU A 127 -4.37 -3.33 0.63
N ARG A 128 -5.36 -4.20 0.66
CA ARG A 128 -5.34 -5.40 1.51
C ARG A 128 -5.94 -6.57 0.77
N ARG A 129 -5.22 -7.70 0.79
CA ARG A 129 -5.69 -8.97 0.23
C ARG A 129 -6.01 -9.95 1.35
N GLY A 130 -7.17 -10.63 1.23
CA GLY A 130 -7.49 -11.77 2.07
C GLY A 130 -6.68 -12.99 1.60
N VAL A 131 -5.90 -13.58 2.49
CA VAL A 131 -5.03 -14.71 2.12
C VAL A 131 -5.83 -15.92 1.66
N VAL A 132 -6.95 -16.21 2.33
CA VAL A 132 -7.82 -17.36 2.01
C VAL A 132 -8.79 -17.04 0.88
N SER A 133 -9.46 -15.88 0.96
CA SER A 133 -10.50 -15.51 -0.03
C SER A 133 -9.93 -14.97 -1.35
N GLY A 134 -8.67 -14.54 -1.37
CA GLY A 134 -8.07 -13.85 -2.51
C GLY A 134 -8.59 -12.44 -2.76
N GLN A 135 -9.69 -12.03 -2.14
CA GLN A 135 -10.36 -10.74 -2.35
C GLN A 135 -9.46 -9.56 -2.01
N VAL A 136 -9.56 -8.48 -2.78
CA VAL A 136 -8.77 -7.27 -2.56
C VAL A 136 -9.65 -6.08 -2.22
N MET A 137 -9.31 -5.41 -1.12
CA MET A 137 -9.85 -4.13 -0.71
C MET A 137 -8.90 -3.00 -1.11
N VAL A 138 -9.45 -1.97 -1.74
CA VAL A 138 -8.77 -0.72 -2.11
C VAL A 138 -9.32 0.40 -1.24
N VAL A 139 -8.46 1.09 -0.49
CA VAL A 139 -8.83 2.29 0.27
C VAL A 139 -8.08 3.48 -0.29
N LEU A 140 -8.80 4.43 -0.89
CA LEU A 140 -8.24 5.71 -1.31
C LEU A 140 -8.26 6.70 -0.16
N VAL A 141 -7.11 7.20 0.23
CA VAL A 141 -6.98 8.29 1.19
C VAL A 141 -6.95 9.61 0.43
N THR A 142 -7.94 10.47 0.68
CA THR A 142 -8.13 11.73 -0.03
C THR A 142 -8.02 12.93 0.90
N ALA A 143 -7.52 14.05 0.37
CA ALA A 143 -7.46 15.33 1.07
C ALA A 143 -8.80 16.07 1.06
N GLN A 144 -9.77 15.60 0.28
CA GLN A 144 -11.09 16.20 0.17
C GLN A 144 -12.17 15.21 0.64
N PRO A 145 -13.27 15.71 1.26
CA PRO A 145 -14.31 14.84 1.83
C PRO A 145 -15.15 14.13 0.76
N VAL A 146 -15.16 14.64 -0.46
CA VAL A 146 -15.90 14.06 -1.60
C VAL A 146 -14.91 13.66 -2.68
N LEU A 147 -15.00 12.42 -3.17
CA LEU A 147 -14.26 11.94 -4.33
C LEU A 147 -15.05 12.36 -5.60
N PRO A 148 -14.55 13.32 -6.39
CA PRO A 148 -15.27 13.76 -7.59
C PRO A 148 -15.43 12.61 -8.59
N GLY A 149 -16.64 12.36 -9.09
CA GLY A 149 -16.88 11.29 -10.04
C GLY A 149 -16.59 9.88 -9.50
N ALA A 150 -16.81 9.61 -8.21
CA ALA A 150 -16.52 8.35 -7.54
C ALA A 150 -17.03 7.12 -8.31
N LYS A 151 -18.25 7.18 -8.88
CA LYS A 151 -18.82 6.09 -9.70
C LYS A 151 -17.97 5.82 -10.96
N ASN A 152 -17.46 6.88 -11.60
CA ASN A 152 -16.61 6.74 -12.80
C ASN A 152 -15.25 6.15 -12.44
N PHE A 153 -14.67 6.58 -11.31
CA PHE A 153 -13.43 6.00 -10.81
C PHE A 153 -13.60 4.49 -10.52
N VAL A 154 -14.65 4.09 -9.79
CA VAL A 154 -14.90 2.68 -9.48
C VAL A 154 -15.07 1.86 -10.76
N ARG A 155 -15.84 2.38 -11.75
CA ARG A 155 -16.01 1.71 -13.04
C ARG A 155 -14.68 1.55 -13.77
N ALA A 156 -13.87 2.60 -13.85
CA ALA A 156 -12.56 2.56 -14.48
C ALA A 156 -11.61 1.58 -13.75
N LEU A 157 -11.62 1.60 -12.41
CA LEU A 157 -10.81 0.67 -11.60
C LEU A 157 -11.20 -0.78 -11.84
N LEU A 158 -12.48 -1.10 -11.84
CA LEU A 158 -12.95 -2.47 -12.07
C LEU A 158 -12.60 -2.94 -13.50
N ALA A 159 -12.76 -2.09 -14.51
CA ALA A 159 -12.34 -2.41 -15.88
C ALA A 159 -10.82 -2.65 -15.98
N GLU A 160 -10.00 -1.84 -15.30
CA GLU A 160 -8.54 -2.04 -15.27
C GLU A 160 -8.14 -3.29 -14.45
N ALA A 161 -8.88 -3.62 -13.39
CA ALA A 161 -8.68 -4.82 -12.60
C ALA A 161 -9.03 -6.09 -13.40
N GLU A 162 -10.12 -6.06 -14.16
CA GLU A 162 -10.55 -7.15 -15.05
C GLU A 162 -9.50 -7.44 -16.13
N LYS A 163 -9.01 -6.39 -16.82
CA LYS A 163 -7.93 -6.52 -17.82
C LYS A 163 -6.67 -7.17 -17.26
N ARG A 164 -6.41 -7.01 -15.96
CA ARG A 164 -5.23 -7.55 -15.26
C ARG A 164 -5.51 -8.82 -14.49
N HIS A 165 -6.73 -9.35 -14.57
CA HIS A 165 -7.19 -10.55 -13.86
C HIS A 165 -6.96 -10.48 -12.34
N VAL A 166 -7.23 -9.31 -11.71
CA VAL A 166 -7.08 -9.12 -10.27
C VAL A 166 -8.44 -8.88 -9.58
N PRO A 167 -8.68 -9.51 -8.40
CA PRO A 167 -10.01 -9.56 -7.78
C PRO A 167 -10.26 -8.37 -6.84
N VAL A 168 -10.51 -7.18 -7.38
CA VAL A 168 -10.94 -6.02 -6.58
C VAL A 168 -12.41 -6.16 -6.22
N THR A 169 -12.71 -6.35 -4.92
CA THR A 169 -14.08 -6.57 -4.42
C THR A 169 -14.62 -5.42 -3.60
N THR A 170 -13.75 -4.61 -3.01
CA THR A 170 -14.17 -3.52 -2.11
C THR A 170 -13.36 -2.25 -2.41
N VAL A 171 -14.06 -1.14 -2.57
CA VAL A 171 -13.44 0.20 -2.75
C VAL A 171 -13.99 1.13 -1.68
N VAL A 172 -13.09 1.75 -0.93
CA VAL A 172 -13.42 2.65 0.19
C VAL A 172 -12.73 3.99 -0.03
N GLN A 173 -13.41 5.09 0.27
CA GLN A 173 -12.78 6.39 0.44
C GLN A 173 -12.54 6.66 1.93
N ASN A 174 -11.33 7.05 2.28
CA ASN A 174 -10.97 7.60 3.58
C ASN A 174 -10.60 9.07 3.43
N TYR A 175 -11.35 9.95 4.08
CA TYR A 175 -11.04 11.38 4.08
C TYR A 175 -10.06 11.69 5.21
N ASN A 176 -8.90 12.23 4.86
CA ASN A 176 -7.88 12.68 5.80
C ASN A 176 -7.50 14.16 5.51
N PRO A 177 -8.07 15.11 6.25
CA PRO A 177 -7.78 16.55 6.09
C PRO A 177 -6.46 16.99 6.74
N ALA A 178 -5.76 16.10 7.51
CA ALA A 178 -4.59 16.49 8.27
C ALA A 178 -3.46 16.98 7.35
N ALA A 179 -2.77 18.06 7.73
CA ALA A 179 -1.63 18.59 6.99
C ALA A 179 -0.41 17.64 7.00
N LEU A 180 -0.35 16.73 7.96
CA LEU A 180 0.77 15.80 8.15
C LEU A 180 0.63 14.52 7.34
N ALA A 181 1.76 13.91 6.97
CA ALA A 181 1.90 12.68 6.18
C ALA A 181 1.34 11.39 6.83
N TRP A 182 0.37 11.47 7.72
CA TRP A 182 -0.27 10.32 8.33
C TRP A 182 -1.25 9.68 7.38
N CYS A 183 -1.10 8.37 7.16
CA CYS A 183 -2.01 7.62 6.28
C CYS A 183 -3.45 7.60 6.76
N TRP A 184 -3.71 7.85 8.07
CA TRP A 184 -5.03 7.78 8.70
C TRP A 184 -5.29 8.98 9.60
N ALA A 185 -6.52 9.46 9.64
CA ALA A 185 -6.94 10.44 10.64
C ALA A 185 -6.80 9.84 12.06
N LYS A 186 -6.21 10.56 13.01
CA LYS A 186 -6.08 10.09 14.40
C LYS A 186 -7.47 9.84 15.00
N LYS A 187 -7.66 8.68 15.66
CA LYS A 187 -8.91 8.20 16.26
C LYS A 187 -9.64 9.22 17.18
N LYS A 188 -8.94 10.17 17.76
CA LYS A 188 -9.49 11.16 18.71
C LYS A 188 -10.28 12.31 18.07
N ARG A 189 -10.35 12.44 16.74
CA ARG A 189 -11.17 13.44 16.04
C ARG A 189 -11.97 12.81 14.90
N CYS A 190 -12.40 11.59 15.06
CA CYS A 190 -13.10 10.80 14.04
C CYS A 190 -14.60 11.14 13.92
N SER A 191 -15.06 12.33 14.34
CA SER A 191 -16.43 12.78 14.08
C SER A 191 -16.66 13.20 12.62
N THR A 192 -15.62 13.22 11.78
CA THR A 192 -15.69 13.64 10.37
C THR A 192 -15.06 12.68 9.35
N ALA A 193 -14.49 11.55 9.78
CA ALA A 193 -14.03 10.53 8.84
C ALA A 193 -15.24 9.72 8.34
N ARG A 194 -15.82 10.14 7.20
CA ARG A 194 -16.84 9.34 6.51
C ARG A 194 -16.13 8.26 5.69
N ALA A 195 -16.20 7.02 6.13
CA ALA A 195 -15.91 5.88 5.28
C ALA A 195 -17.13 5.64 4.40
N SER A 196 -17.01 5.90 3.11
CA SER A 196 -18.06 5.56 2.14
C SER A 196 -17.72 4.20 1.55
N PHE A 197 -18.58 3.21 1.77
CA PHE A 197 -18.45 1.88 1.21
C PHE A 197 -19.12 1.84 -0.16
N TRP A 198 -18.39 1.45 -1.17
CA TRP A 198 -18.92 1.13 -2.47
C TRP A 198 -18.78 -0.38 -2.66
N ILE A 199 -19.87 -1.11 -2.51
CA ILE A 199 -19.94 -2.53 -2.87
C ILE A 199 -20.51 -2.56 -4.30
N PRO A 200 -19.78 -3.12 -5.29
CA PRO A 200 -20.40 -3.38 -6.58
C PRO A 200 -21.53 -4.36 -6.37
N SER A 201 -22.71 -4.07 -6.89
CA SER A 201 -23.91 -4.93 -6.82
C SER A 201 -23.80 -6.22 -7.65
N ALA A 202 -22.60 -6.62 -8.04
CA ALA A 202 -22.30 -7.85 -8.76
C ALA A 202 -21.55 -8.86 -7.88
N ALA A 203 -22.04 -9.10 -6.65
CA ALA A 203 -21.72 -10.35 -5.99
C ALA A 203 -22.51 -11.44 -6.69
N ARG A 204 -21.89 -12.17 -7.63
CA ARG A 204 -22.42 -13.48 -8.03
C ARG A 204 -22.48 -14.31 -6.74
N PRO A 205 -23.61 -14.98 -6.46
CA PRO A 205 -23.62 -15.96 -5.40
C PRO A 205 -22.56 -17.02 -5.73
N MET A 206 -21.69 -17.30 -4.77
CA MET A 206 -20.79 -18.45 -4.89
C MET A 206 -21.60 -19.73 -4.86
N PRO A 207 -21.22 -20.74 -5.64
CA PRO A 207 -21.86 -22.06 -5.64
C PRO A 207 -21.70 -22.76 -4.30
#